data_39f6e28254a56f4e6e39de8f69867609
#
_entry.id   39f6e28254a56f4e6e39de8f69867609
#
_cell.length_a   1.000
_cell.length_b   1.000
_cell.length_c   1.000
_cell.angle_alpha   90.00
_cell.angle_beta   90.00
_cell.angle_gamma   90.00
#
_symmetry.space_group_name_H-M   'P 1'
#
loop_
_entity.id
_entity.type
_entity.pdbx_description
1 polymer ?
#
loop_
_entity_poly.entity_id
_entity_poly.type
_entity_poly.pdbx_seq_one_letter_code
_entity_poly.pdbx_strand_id
1 'polypeptide(L)'
;MIRFSVLILCLLICVGCGPQQVTVEDHQSTPVHIKLQPPVTIESFVRRGEPFESTYTAVPERVVAMWQNSIETIIALGEGDRIVAGMGIPDRKYVRPEYREAYDKIPYKDLKYANLESVLMMKPDLLVGWKSTFTNKML
;
A
#
# COMPACT_ATOMS: atom_id res chain seq x y z
N MET A 1 48.89 55.70 10.57
CA MET A 1 49.08 54.24 10.46
C MET A 1 47.92 53.40 11.01
N ILE A 2 46.66 53.90 10.95
CA ILE A 2 45.50 53.22 11.56
C ILE A 2 44.47 52.77 10.49
N ARG A 3 44.73 53.06 9.24
CA ARG A 3 43.76 52.80 8.12
C ARG A 3 43.91 51.45 7.43
N PHE A 4 44.94 50.68 7.70
CA PHE A 4 45.21 49.38 7.06
C PHE A 4 44.66 48.18 7.86
N SER A 5 44.37 48.36 9.15
CA SER A 5 43.96 47.24 10.03
C SER A 5 42.45 46.93 9.94
N VAL A 6 41.62 47.85 9.46
CA VAL A 6 40.18 47.66 9.35
C VAL A 6 39.74 46.92 8.10
N LEU A 7 40.58 46.91 7.05
CA LEU A 7 40.27 46.29 5.79
C LEU A 7 40.52 44.77 5.77
N ILE A 8 41.33 44.25 6.70
CA ILE A 8 41.63 42.83 6.83
C ILE A 8 40.56 42.08 7.67
N LEU A 9 39.83 42.80 8.53
CA LEU A 9 38.80 42.19 9.39
C LEU A 9 37.47 41.93 8.69
N CYS A 10 37.20 42.56 7.54
CA CYS A 10 35.96 42.31 6.78
C CYS A 10 36.02 41.11 5.81
N LEU A 11 37.16 40.50 5.62
CA LEU A 11 37.36 39.42 4.62
C LEU A 11 37.21 38.02 5.19
N LEU A 12 36.95 37.89 6.50
CA LEU A 12 36.88 36.60 7.22
C LEU A 12 35.46 36.14 7.61
N ILE A 13 34.40 36.86 7.19
CA ILE A 13 33.02 36.55 7.57
C ILE A 13 32.20 35.92 6.42
N CYS A 14 32.78 35.64 5.28
CA CYS A 14 32.05 35.03 4.13
C CYS A 14 32.36 33.55 3.89
N VAL A 15 32.76 32.80 4.90
CA VAL A 15 32.92 31.34 4.79
C VAL A 15 31.86 30.68 5.67
N GLY A 16 30.73 30.30 5.10
CA GLY A 16 29.78 29.51 5.87
C GLY A 16 28.37 29.42 5.30
N CYS A 17 28.19 29.44 3.98
CA CYS A 17 26.92 28.98 3.41
C CYS A 17 27.22 27.92 2.35
N GLY A 18 27.68 26.75 2.83
CA GLY A 18 27.73 25.55 2.03
C GLY A 18 26.30 25.03 1.85
N PRO A 19 25.96 24.47 0.68
CA PRO A 19 24.65 23.83 0.51
C PRO A 19 24.56 22.68 1.52
N GLN A 20 23.60 22.75 2.44
CA GLN A 20 23.23 21.60 3.25
C GLN A 20 22.73 20.52 2.30
N GLN A 21 23.53 19.50 2.08
CA GLN A 21 23.06 18.26 1.49
C GLN A 21 22.08 17.65 2.49
N VAL A 22 20.79 17.74 2.18
CA VAL A 22 19.79 16.93 2.82
C VAL A 22 20.07 15.49 2.37
N THR A 23 20.77 14.73 3.20
CA THR A 23 20.82 13.29 3.05
C THR A 23 19.41 12.79 3.33
N VAL A 24 18.71 12.44 2.27
CA VAL A 24 17.50 11.63 2.38
C VAL A 24 17.97 10.28 2.88
N GLU A 25 17.82 10.04 4.18
CA GLU A 25 17.94 8.68 4.71
C GLU A 25 16.88 7.84 4.00
N ASP A 26 17.35 6.92 3.19
CA ASP A 26 16.52 5.88 2.58
C ASP A 26 15.94 5.05 3.74
N HIS A 27 14.72 5.43 4.13
CA HIS A 27 13.94 4.63 5.07
C HIS A 27 13.53 3.35 4.34
N GLN A 28 14.46 2.43 4.22
CA GLN A 28 14.17 1.04 3.97
C GLN A 28 13.39 0.53 5.20
N SER A 29 12.08 0.80 5.19
CA SER A 29 11.17 0.23 6.17
C SER A 29 11.17 -1.29 5.95
N THR A 30 11.93 -1.98 6.78
CA THR A 30 11.80 -3.44 6.90
C THR A 30 10.33 -3.73 7.20
N PRO A 31 9.64 -4.55 6.42
CA PRO A 31 8.25 -4.85 6.68
C PRO A 31 8.13 -5.45 8.07
N VAL A 32 7.44 -4.72 8.95
CA VAL A 32 7.14 -5.22 10.30
C VAL A 32 6.03 -6.26 10.14
N HIS A 33 6.41 -7.52 10.10
CA HIS A 33 5.45 -8.62 10.14
C HIS A 33 4.83 -8.70 11.54
N ILE A 34 3.74 -7.97 11.74
CA ILE A 34 2.92 -8.12 12.94
C ILE A 34 2.19 -9.44 12.80
N LYS A 35 2.63 -10.46 13.54
CA LYS A 35 1.91 -11.72 13.68
C LYS A 35 0.68 -11.48 14.55
N LEU A 36 -0.42 -11.03 13.94
CA LEU A 36 -1.70 -10.99 14.61
C LEU A 36 -2.14 -12.43 14.89
N GLN A 37 -2.42 -12.71 16.15
CA GLN A 37 -2.98 -14.02 16.53
C GLN A 37 -4.49 -13.90 16.62
N PRO A 38 -5.25 -14.64 15.80
CA PRO A 38 -6.71 -14.67 15.93
C PRO A 38 -7.17 -15.18 17.31
N PRO A 39 -8.35 -14.72 17.79
CA PRO A 39 -9.25 -13.81 17.11
C PRO A 39 -8.81 -12.34 17.17
N VAL A 40 -9.00 -11.61 16.08
CA VAL A 40 -8.72 -10.16 15.99
C VAL A 40 -10.01 -9.43 15.68
N THR A 41 -10.40 -8.50 16.55
CA THR A 41 -11.53 -7.60 16.29
C THR A 41 -11.02 -6.25 15.79
N ILE A 42 -11.54 -5.82 14.65
CA ILE A 42 -11.20 -4.55 14.02
C ILE A 42 -12.45 -3.67 14.06
N GLU A 43 -12.33 -2.51 14.68
CA GLU A 43 -13.33 -1.44 14.57
C GLU A 43 -13.09 -0.68 13.25
N SER A 44 -14.12 -0.57 12.45
CA SER A 44 -14.14 0.15 11.18
C SER A 44 -15.31 1.13 11.13
N PHE A 45 -15.27 2.04 10.17
CA PHE A 45 -16.31 3.06 9.99
C PHE A 45 -16.94 2.94 8.61
N VAL A 46 -18.27 2.85 8.56
CA VAL A 46 -18.99 3.05 7.31
C VAL A 46 -19.00 4.52 6.92
N ARG A 47 -19.25 4.80 5.65
CA ARG A 47 -19.12 6.12 5.01
C ARG A 47 -19.78 7.30 5.75
N ARG A 48 -20.63 7.08 6.74
CA ARG A 48 -21.30 8.13 7.54
C ARG A 48 -20.84 8.19 8.99
N GLY A 49 -19.73 7.54 9.31
CA GLY A 49 -19.15 7.57 10.65
C GLY A 49 -19.80 6.63 11.67
N GLU A 50 -20.68 5.75 11.22
CA GLU A 50 -21.19 4.69 12.12
C GLU A 50 -20.11 3.61 12.27
N PRO A 51 -19.66 3.34 13.50
CA PRO A 51 -18.68 2.28 13.75
C PRO A 51 -19.32 0.91 13.52
N PHE A 52 -18.53 -0.03 13.02
CA PHE A 52 -18.90 -1.44 13.05
C PHE A 52 -17.67 -2.28 13.38
N GLU A 53 -17.90 -3.40 14.05
CA GLU A 53 -16.84 -4.32 14.43
C GLU A 53 -16.86 -5.55 13.51
N SER A 54 -15.67 -5.96 13.12
CA SER A 54 -15.47 -7.21 12.40
C SER A 54 -14.48 -8.09 13.16
N THR A 55 -14.88 -9.30 13.51
CA THR A 55 -14.02 -10.25 14.20
C THR A 55 -13.52 -11.31 13.23
N TYR A 56 -12.21 -11.39 13.09
CA TYR A 56 -11.54 -12.41 12.29
C TYR A 56 -11.04 -13.52 13.21
N THR A 57 -11.55 -14.72 13.01
CA THR A 57 -11.20 -15.90 13.82
C THR A 57 -9.97 -16.65 13.26
N ALA A 58 -9.59 -16.36 12.04
CA ALA A 58 -8.41 -16.89 11.37
C ALA A 58 -7.78 -15.82 10.47
N VAL A 59 -6.51 -15.99 10.15
CA VAL A 59 -5.83 -15.16 9.14
C VAL A 59 -6.35 -15.56 7.77
N PRO A 60 -6.83 -14.61 6.94
CA PRO A 60 -7.29 -14.93 5.58
C PRO A 60 -6.19 -15.55 4.74
N GLU A 61 -6.52 -16.63 4.01
CA GLU A 61 -5.58 -17.37 3.17
C GLU A 61 -5.92 -17.25 1.68
N ARG A 62 -7.16 -16.85 1.36
CA ARG A 62 -7.67 -16.80 -0.01
C ARG A 62 -8.32 -15.45 -0.30
N VAL A 63 -7.50 -14.52 -0.71
CA VAL A 63 -7.91 -13.12 -0.90
C VAL A 63 -8.29 -12.87 -2.36
N VAL A 64 -9.48 -12.33 -2.60
CA VAL A 64 -9.83 -11.69 -3.87
C VAL A 64 -9.65 -10.18 -3.70
N ALA A 65 -8.70 -9.61 -4.43
CA ALA A 65 -8.40 -8.19 -4.39
C ALA A 65 -8.90 -7.49 -5.65
N MET A 66 -9.68 -6.43 -5.47
CA MET A 66 -10.25 -5.64 -6.56
C MET A 66 -9.57 -4.28 -6.61
N TRP A 67 -9.18 -3.86 -7.82
CA TRP A 67 -8.46 -2.63 -8.12
C TRP A 67 -6.97 -2.66 -7.75
N GLN A 68 -6.23 -1.89 -8.50
CA GLN A 68 -4.78 -1.76 -8.38
C GLN A 68 -4.33 -1.46 -6.95
N ASN A 69 -4.95 -0.49 -6.30
CA ASN A 69 -4.54 -0.07 -4.95
C ASN A 69 -4.73 -1.19 -3.92
N SER A 70 -5.82 -1.97 -3.96
CA SER A 70 -6.01 -3.10 -3.06
C SER A 70 -4.95 -4.18 -3.28
N ILE A 71 -4.69 -4.52 -4.55
CA ILE A 71 -3.68 -5.51 -4.93
C ILE A 71 -2.29 -5.06 -4.49
N GLU A 72 -1.88 -3.84 -4.85
CA GLU A 72 -0.57 -3.31 -4.49
C GLU A 72 -0.39 -3.15 -2.97
N THR A 73 -1.45 -2.79 -2.25
CA THR A 73 -1.39 -2.70 -0.79
C THR A 73 -1.13 -4.06 -0.15
N ILE A 74 -1.83 -5.12 -0.59
CA ILE A 74 -1.63 -6.47 -0.07
C ILE A 74 -0.23 -6.97 -0.39
N ILE A 75 0.27 -6.70 -1.62
CA ILE A 75 1.64 -7.03 -2.01
C ILE A 75 2.66 -6.27 -1.15
N ALA A 76 2.44 -4.97 -0.90
CA ALA A 76 3.32 -4.14 -0.08
C ALA A 76 3.39 -4.61 1.38
N LEU A 77 2.31 -5.21 1.89
CA LEU A 77 2.26 -5.84 3.21
C LEU A 77 2.98 -7.20 3.26
N GLY A 78 3.50 -7.70 2.13
CA GLY A 78 4.15 -9.01 2.05
C GLY A 78 3.19 -10.19 1.90
N GLU A 79 1.89 -9.94 1.72
CA GLU A 79 0.84 -10.96 1.70
C GLU A 79 0.34 -11.27 0.26
N GLY A 80 1.13 -10.92 -0.75
CA GLY A 80 0.78 -11.10 -2.17
C GLY A 80 0.46 -12.56 -2.55
N ASP A 81 1.10 -13.52 -1.92
CA ASP A 81 0.90 -14.95 -2.18
C ASP A 81 -0.49 -15.46 -1.75
N ARG A 82 -1.20 -14.69 -0.91
CA ARG A 82 -2.58 -15.00 -0.51
C ARG A 82 -3.62 -14.54 -1.54
N ILE A 83 -3.21 -13.73 -2.51
CA ILE A 83 -4.13 -13.23 -3.55
C ILE A 83 -4.40 -14.35 -4.55
N VAL A 84 -5.60 -14.92 -4.49
CA VAL A 84 -6.06 -15.93 -5.45
C VAL A 84 -6.62 -15.31 -6.73
N ALA A 85 -7.08 -14.05 -6.66
CA ALA A 85 -7.52 -13.30 -7.84
C ALA A 85 -7.30 -11.80 -7.66
N GLY A 86 -6.77 -11.17 -8.71
CA GLY A 86 -6.61 -9.74 -8.87
C GLY A 86 -7.47 -9.22 -10.03
N MET A 87 -8.34 -8.26 -9.75
CA MET A 87 -9.32 -7.77 -10.72
C MET A 87 -9.29 -6.26 -10.88
N GLY A 88 -9.68 -5.78 -12.07
CA GLY A 88 -9.82 -4.35 -12.33
C GLY A 88 -8.53 -3.63 -12.72
N ILE A 89 -7.45 -4.34 -13.03
CA ILE A 89 -6.24 -3.75 -13.61
C ILE A 89 -6.26 -4.01 -15.12
N PRO A 90 -6.42 -2.96 -15.94
CA PRO A 90 -6.55 -3.14 -17.39
C PRO A 90 -5.26 -3.62 -18.07
N ASP A 91 -4.09 -3.34 -17.51
CA ASP A 91 -2.81 -3.72 -18.07
C ASP A 91 -1.75 -3.74 -16.95
N ARG A 92 -0.85 -4.72 -17.00
CA ARG A 92 0.30 -4.87 -16.11
C ARG A 92 1.17 -3.59 -16.02
N LYS A 93 1.21 -2.78 -17.06
CA LYS A 93 1.98 -1.52 -17.06
C LYS A 93 1.52 -0.53 -15.99
N TYR A 94 0.26 -0.59 -15.55
CA TYR A 94 -0.28 0.26 -14.49
C TYR A 94 0.14 -0.19 -13.10
N VAL A 95 0.59 -1.44 -12.95
CA VAL A 95 1.17 -1.93 -11.69
C VAL A 95 2.54 -1.29 -11.50
N ARG A 96 2.80 -0.75 -10.30
CA ARG A 96 4.09 -0.16 -9.97
C ARG A 96 5.22 -1.17 -10.17
N PRO A 97 6.37 -0.74 -10.73
CA PRO A 97 7.47 -1.62 -11.12
C PRO A 97 7.87 -2.62 -10.02
N GLU A 98 7.96 -2.16 -8.79
CA GLU A 98 8.36 -2.93 -7.61
C GLU A 98 7.40 -4.07 -7.25
N TYR A 99 6.14 -3.98 -7.67
CA TYR A 99 5.11 -5.00 -7.37
C TYR A 99 4.79 -5.94 -8.55
N ARG A 100 5.37 -5.68 -9.72
CA ARG A 100 5.03 -6.44 -10.94
C ARG A 100 5.34 -7.92 -10.84
N GLU A 101 6.45 -8.29 -10.21
CA GLU A 101 6.81 -9.69 -10.03
C GLU A 101 5.80 -10.44 -9.17
N ALA A 102 5.39 -9.85 -8.05
CA ALA A 102 4.36 -10.43 -7.18
C ALA A 102 2.99 -10.44 -7.88
N TYR A 103 2.64 -9.38 -8.61
CA TYR A 103 1.41 -9.32 -9.41
C TYR A 103 1.36 -10.43 -10.47
N ASP A 104 2.47 -10.72 -11.13
CA ASP A 104 2.53 -11.76 -12.17
C ASP A 104 2.22 -13.16 -11.61
N LYS A 105 2.53 -13.41 -10.34
CA LYS A 105 2.28 -14.68 -9.63
C LYS A 105 0.80 -14.91 -9.29
N ILE A 106 -0.04 -13.86 -9.29
CA ILE A 106 -1.47 -14.00 -8.99
C ILE A 106 -2.11 -14.97 -9.98
N PRO A 107 -2.76 -16.06 -9.51
CA PRO A 107 -3.25 -17.12 -10.38
C PRO A 107 -4.33 -16.67 -11.37
N TYR A 108 -5.27 -15.84 -10.93
CA TYR A 108 -6.34 -15.34 -11.76
C TYR A 108 -6.30 -13.81 -11.85
N LYS A 109 -6.37 -13.31 -13.08
CA LYS A 109 -6.39 -11.86 -13.36
C LYS A 109 -7.49 -11.56 -14.37
N ASP A 110 -8.36 -10.60 -14.06
CA ASP A 110 -9.40 -10.14 -14.99
C ASP A 110 -9.43 -8.61 -15.05
N LEU A 111 -9.72 -8.09 -16.25
CA LEU A 111 -9.91 -6.66 -16.50
C LEU A 111 -11.25 -6.16 -15.99
N LYS A 112 -12.22 -7.04 -15.93
CA LYS A 112 -13.61 -6.73 -15.57
C LYS A 112 -13.84 -7.07 -14.09
N TYR A 113 -14.90 -6.46 -13.56
CA TYR A 113 -15.44 -6.88 -12.29
C TYR A 113 -15.90 -8.33 -12.39
N ALA A 114 -15.45 -9.16 -11.45
CA ALA A 114 -16.02 -10.47 -11.34
C ALA A 114 -17.52 -10.38 -11.09
N ASN A 115 -18.25 -11.24 -11.76
CA ASN A 115 -19.59 -11.54 -11.31
C ASN A 115 -19.50 -12.40 -10.03
N LEU A 116 -20.58 -12.44 -9.28
CA LEU A 116 -20.65 -13.20 -8.03
C LEU A 116 -20.23 -14.66 -8.19
N GLU A 117 -20.62 -15.29 -9.29
CA GLU A 117 -20.32 -16.69 -9.57
C GLU A 117 -18.80 -16.94 -9.68
N SER A 118 -18.11 -16.08 -10.45
CA SER A 118 -16.64 -16.17 -10.59
C SER A 118 -15.93 -16.00 -9.23
N VAL A 119 -16.42 -15.08 -8.39
CA VAL A 119 -15.86 -14.88 -7.05
C VAL A 119 -16.10 -16.10 -6.18
N LEU A 120 -17.32 -16.65 -6.16
CA LEU A 120 -17.67 -17.83 -5.36
C LEU A 120 -16.87 -19.08 -5.78
N MET A 121 -16.60 -19.24 -7.08
CA MET A 121 -15.76 -20.33 -7.58
C MET A 121 -14.33 -20.30 -7.02
N MET A 122 -13.82 -19.14 -6.69
CA MET A 122 -12.49 -18.97 -6.11
C MET A 122 -12.45 -19.29 -4.62
N LYS A 123 -13.61 -19.49 -3.99
CA LYS A 123 -13.77 -19.78 -2.55
C LYS A 123 -12.92 -18.85 -1.67
N PRO A 124 -13.09 -17.52 -1.79
CA PRO A 124 -12.33 -16.59 -0.98
C PRO A 124 -12.84 -16.59 0.46
N ASP A 125 -11.93 -16.32 1.39
CA ASP A 125 -12.23 -16.02 2.77
C ASP A 125 -12.13 -14.52 3.09
N LEU A 126 -11.58 -13.73 2.15
CA LEU A 126 -11.55 -12.27 2.21
C LEU A 126 -11.75 -11.64 0.83
N LEU A 127 -12.61 -10.62 0.79
CA LEU A 127 -12.78 -9.74 -0.37
C LEU A 127 -12.30 -8.33 0.00
N VAL A 128 -11.37 -7.79 -0.78
CA VAL A 128 -10.84 -6.43 -0.59
C VAL A 128 -11.13 -5.59 -1.81
N GLY A 129 -11.80 -4.46 -1.61
CA GLY A 129 -12.15 -3.56 -2.71
C GLY A 129 -12.93 -2.34 -2.26
N TRP A 130 -13.38 -1.53 -3.22
CA TRP A 130 -14.20 -0.36 -2.93
C TRP A 130 -15.68 -0.75 -2.73
N LYS A 131 -16.37 -0.01 -1.88
CA LYS A 131 -17.82 -0.20 -1.63
C LYS A 131 -18.65 -0.24 -2.91
N SER A 132 -18.32 0.57 -3.91
CA SER A 132 -19.00 0.59 -5.22
C SER A 132 -18.83 -0.71 -6.01
N THR A 133 -17.84 -1.51 -5.71
CA THR A 133 -17.58 -2.80 -6.35
C THR A 133 -18.55 -3.88 -5.86
N PHE A 134 -19.01 -3.74 -4.60
CA PHE A 134 -19.96 -4.63 -3.94
C PHE A 134 -21.38 -4.05 -4.00
N THR A 135 -21.78 -3.53 -5.17
CA THR A 135 -23.13 -2.98 -5.37
C THR A 135 -24.18 -4.07 -5.44
N ASN A 136 -25.46 -3.69 -5.26
CA ASN A 136 -26.67 -4.53 -5.17
C ASN A 136 -26.85 -5.64 -6.24
N LYS A 137 -25.90 -5.79 -7.17
CA LYS A 137 -25.86 -6.91 -8.12
C LYS A 137 -24.99 -8.09 -7.65
N MET A 138 -24.21 -7.90 -6.59
CA MET A 138 -23.37 -8.94 -5.99
C MET A 138 -23.89 -9.40 -4.61
N LEU A 139 -24.83 -8.69 -4.04
CA LEU A 139 -25.57 -9.04 -2.84
C LEU A 139 -27.02 -9.32 -3.21
#